data_a56438086bd5034bb1b73a8ef4ab5e0b
#
_entry.id   a56438086bd5034bb1b73a8ef4ab5e0b
#
_cell.length_a   1.000
_cell.length_b   1.000
_cell.length_c   1.000
_cell.angle_alpha   90.00
_cell.angle_beta   90.00
_cell.angle_gamma   90.00
#
_symmetry.space_group_name_H-M   'P 1'
#
loop_
_entity.id
_entity.type
_entity.pdbx_description
1 polymer ?
#
loop_
_entity_poly.entity_id
_entity_poly.type
_entity_poly.pdbx_seq_one_letter_code
_entity_poly.pdbx_strand_id
1 'polypeptide(L)'
;MNSLRHMMNPLDFSVDELEDLFDVAKDIEENMDAYSHKCDGKIMATCFYEPSTRTRLSFETAMLRLGGKCLGFADASNSSASKGESVADTIRVISCFADICAMRHPKEGAPMVAASKSSIPVINAGDGGHQHPTQTLTDLLTIRSLYGKLGDFTIGLCGDLKFGRTVHSLINALTRYTGIHFIFISPKELKVPDYITEMLDSKGITYEEVIKLEDVMPRLDFLYMTRVQKERFFNEEDYIRLKNFYILDKAKMELAKEKMYILQPLPRVNEISVEIDNDPRAAYFKQVQYGLYVRMALILTLLDMTDAHMNEGLLRKF
;
A
#
# COMPACT_ATOMS: atom_id res chain seq x y z
N MET A 1 11.68 -5.18 -28.39
CA MET A 1 11.09 -3.97 -27.75
C MET A 1 10.72 -4.38 -26.34
N ASN A 2 11.39 -3.87 -25.31
CA ASN A 2 10.95 -4.12 -23.93
C ASN A 2 9.53 -3.59 -23.82
N SER A 3 8.59 -4.43 -23.39
CA SER A 3 7.23 -3.98 -23.15
C SER A 3 7.26 -2.99 -21.98
N LEU A 4 6.63 -1.84 -22.16
CA LEU A 4 6.52 -0.81 -21.13
C LEU A 4 5.88 -1.42 -19.86
N ARG A 5 6.57 -1.30 -18.73
CA ARG A 5 6.11 -1.88 -17.45
C ARG A 5 5.29 -0.88 -16.67
N HIS A 6 4.22 -1.35 -16.06
CA HIS A 6 3.32 -0.58 -15.21
C HIS A 6 3.18 -1.25 -13.84
N MET A 7 2.64 -0.53 -12.85
CA MET A 7 2.27 -1.07 -11.54
C MET A 7 0.76 -0.90 -11.33
N MET A 8 -0.02 -1.92 -11.70
CA MET A 8 -1.49 -1.91 -11.56
C MET A 8 -1.96 -2.70 -10.35
N ASN A 9 -1.22 -3.76 -10.00
CA ASN A 9 -1.56 -4.73 -8.95
C ASN A 9 -0.28 -5.09 -8.18
N PRO A 10 -0.35 -5.39 -6.87
CA PRO A 10 0.81 -5.90 -6.12
C PRO A 10 1.42 -7.18 -6.71
N LEU A 11 0.63 -7.93 -7.47
CA LEU A 11 1.04 -9.18 -8.11
C LEU A 11 1.73 -9.00 -9.46
N ASP A 12 1.85 -7.79 -9.99
CA ASP A 12 2.55 -7.50 -11.26
C ASP A 12 4.07 -7.72 -11.14
N PHE A 13 4.56 -7.85 -9.92
CA PHE A 13 5.95 -8.20 -9.62
C PHE A 13 6.02 -9.62 -9.04
N SER A 14 7.00 -10.40 -9.45
CA SER A 14 7.31 -11.69 -8.81
C SER A 14 7.79 -11.48 -7.36
N VAL A 15 7.90 -12.56 -6.58
CA VAL A 15 8.45 -12.45 -5.21
C VAL A 15 9.91 -11.98 -5.25
N ASP A 16 10.72 -12.55 -6.16
CA ASP A 16 12.11 -12.16 -6.33
C ASP A 16 12.25 -10.68 -6.71
N GLU A 17 11.42 -10.19 -7.65
CA GLU A 17 11.40 -8.78 -8.03
C GLU A 17 10.97 -7.84 -6.88
N LEU A 18 10.08 -8.31 -5.99
CA LEU A 18 9.72 -7.54 -4.79
C LEU A 18 10.87 -7.51 -3.79
N GLU A 19 11.60 -8.61 -3.63
CA GLU A 19 12.78 -8.62 -2.76
C GLU A 19 13.86 -7.66 -3.29
N ASP A 20 14.14 -7.68 -4.60
CA ASP A 20 15.06 -6.73 -5.24
C ASP A 20 14.59 -5.27 -5.04
N LEU A 21 13.29 -5.00 -5.22
CA LEU A 21 12.69 -3.68 -4.98
C LEU A 21 12.87 -3.23 -3.52
N PHE A 22 12.70 -4.15 -2.57
CA PHE A 22 12.84 -3.86 -1.14
C PHE A 22 14.31 -3.68 -0.74
N ASP A 23 15.25 -4.34 -1.41
CA ASP A 23 16.68 -4.12 -1.23
C ASP A 23 17.10 -2.73 -1.71
N VAL A 24 16.59 -2.28 -2.88
CA VAL A 24 16.76 -0.89 -3.34
C VAL A 24 16.16 0.10 -2.33
N ALA A 25 14.96 -0.17 -1.83
CA ALA A 25 14.30 0.71 -0.86
C ALA A 25 15.08 0.80 0.46
N LYS A 26 15.71 -0.30 0.88
CA LYS A 26 16.57 -0.34 2.07
C LYS A 26 17.88 0.43 1.85
N ASP A 27 18.51 0.28 0.69
CA ASP A 27 19.70 1.05 0.35
C ASP A 27 19.38 2.56 0.28
N ILE A 28 18.21 2.95 -0.25
CA ILE A 28 17.72 4.34 -0.20
C ILE A 28 17.57 4.83 1.25
N GLU A 29 17.04 4.00 2.17
CA GLU A 29 16.95 4.36 3.59
C GLU A 29 18.32 4.67 4.19
N GLU A 30 19.33 3.87 3.88
CA GLU A 30 20.67 3.96 4.43
C GLU A 30 21.53 5.04 3.74
N ASN A 31 21.33 5.28 2.44
CA ASN A 31 22.18 6.08 1.57
C ASN A 31 21.40 7.12 0.75
N MET A 32 20.39 7.79 1.33
CA MET A 32 19.46 8.70 0.66
C MET A 32 20.14 9.70 -0.27
N ASP A 33 21.25 10.30 0.15
CA ASP A 33 21.98 11.33 -0.61
C ASP A 33 22.56 10.81 -1.93
N ALA A 34 22.93 9.53 -2.00
CA ALA A 34 23.41 8.88 -3.23
C ALA A 34 22.34 8.80 -4.34
N TYR A 35 21.08 8.92 -3.96
CA TYR A 35 19.94 8.87 -4.87
C TYR A 35 19.43 10.26 -5.33
N SER A 36 19.95 11.34 -4.76
CA SER A 36 19.42 12.70 -4.94
C SER A 36 19.48 13.25 -6.39
N HIS A 37 20.21 12.60 -7.27
CA HIS A 37 20.38 12.98 -8.68
C HIS A 37 20.00 11.86 -9.68
N LYS A 38 19.44 10.73 -9.20
CA LYS A 38 19.12 9.60 -10.07
C LYS A 38 18.04 9.91 -11.13
N CYS A 39 17.12 10.81 -10.83
CA CYS A 39 16.06 11.23 -11.75
C CYS A 39 16.25 12.68 -12.26
N ASP A 40 17.48 13.18 -12.34
CA ASP A 40 17.74 14.51 -12.92
C ASP A 40 17.18 14.59 -14.34
N GLY A 41 16.43 15.65 -14.63
CA GLY A 41 15.77 15.85 -15.92
C GLY A 41 14.46 15.08 -16.12
N LYS A 42 14.08 14.15 -15.23
CA LYS A 42 12.84 13.39 -15.30
C LYS A 42 11.66 14.13 -14.67
N ILE A 43 10.47 13.89 -15.21
CA ILE A 43 9.22 14.49 -14.76
C ILE A 43 8.21 13.38 -14.41
N MET A 44 7.66 13.44 -13.20
CA MET A 44 6.51 12.62 -12.79
C MET A 44 5.22 13.42 -12.92
N ALA A 45 4.21 12.83 -13.54
CA ALA A 45 2.83 13.33 -13.46
C ALA A 45 2.09 12.69 -12.28
N THR A 46 1.45 13.51 -11.43
CA THR A 46 0.54 13.06 -10.37
C THR A 46 -0.90 13.40 -10.75
N CYS A 47 -1.63 12.43 -11.30
CA CYS A 47 -3.00 12.60 -11.81
C CYS A 47 -4.00 12.06 -10.78
N PHE A 48 -4.42 12.90 -9.84
CA PHE A 48 -5.31 12.53 -8.75
C PHE A 48 -6.72 13.05 -9.04
N TYR A 49 -7.63 12.14 -9.43
CA TYR A 49 -9.03 12.43 -9.73
C TYR A 49 -9.92 12.46 -8.47
N GLU A 50 -9.39 12.01 -7.35
CA GLU A 50 -10.00 12.14 -6.03
C GLU A 50 -8.96 12.61 -5.00
N PRO A 51 -9.37 13.33 -3.95
CA PRO A 51 -8.45 13.84 -2.94
C PRO A 51 -7.66 12.72 -2.24
N SER A 52 -6.35 12.88 -2.17
CA SER A 52 -5.47 11.97 -1.43
C SER A 52 -4.18 12.67 -1.00
N THR A 53 -4.18 13.27 0.18
CA THR A 53 -3.06 14.06 0.68
C THR A 53 -1.78 13.22 0.81
N ARG A 54 -1.81 12.14 1.59
CA ARG A 54 -0.60 11.33 1.89
C ARG A 54 -0.01 10.67 0.65
N THR A 55 -0.83 10.00 -0.15
CA THR A 55 -0.34 9.27 -1.32
C THR A 55 0.29 10.22 -2.34
N ARG A 56 -0.37 11.36 -2.62
CA ARG A 56 0.15 12.37 -3.54
C ARG A 56 1.47 12.94 -3.04
N LEU A 57 1.50 13.46 -1.81
CA LEU A 57 2.71 14.03 -1.21
C LEU A 57 3.86 13.02 -1.17
N SER A 58 3.56 11.74 -0.90
CA SER A 58 4.59 10.70 -0.88
C SER A 58 5.20 10.44 -2.26
N PHE A 59 4.40 10.41 -3.34
CA PHE A 59 4.93 10.27 -4.71
C PHE A 59 5.71 11.51 -5.14
N GLU A 60 5.17 12.70 -4.89
CA GLU A 60 5.86 13.95 -5.21
C GLU A 60 7.19 14.07 -4.45
N THR A 61 7.19 13.77 -3.15
CA THR A 61 8.42 13.75 -2.35
C THR A 61 9.41 12.69 -2.86
N ALA A 62 8.95 11.49 -3.22
CA ALA A 62 9.80 10.44 -3.77
C ALA A 62 10.53 10.93 -5.03
N MET A 63 9.80 11.50 -5.98
CA MET A 63 10.39 12.02 -7.22
C MET A 63 11.34 13.19 -6.98
N LEU A 64 10.96 14.13 -6.10
CA LEU A 64 11.80 15.29 -5.75
C LEU A 64 13.11 14.87 -5.05
N ARG A 65 13.06 13.87 -4.16
CA ARG A 65 14.27 13.34 -3.50
C ARG A 65 15.19 12.57 -4.44
N LEU A 66 14.66 12.09 -5.56
CA LEU A 66 15.45 11.48 -6.63
C LEU A 66 16.04 12.52 -7.61
N GLY A 67 15.82 13.83 -7.41
CA GLY A 67 16.29 14.89 -8.28
C GLY A 67 15.33 15.25 -9.43
N GLY A 68 14.22 14.53 -9.57
CA GLY A 68 13.23 14.79 -10.60
C GLY A 68 12.28 15.94 -10.27
N LYS A 69 11.31 16.16 -11.14
CA LYS A 69 10.29 17.22 -11.00
C LYS A 69 8.89 16.59 -11.06
N CYS A 70 7.91 17.35 -10.53
CA CYS A 70 6.52 16.91 -10.53
C CYS A 70 5.61 17.94 -11.21
N LEU A 71 4.60 17.44 -11.91
CA LEU A 71 3.45 18.19 -12.40
C LEU A 71 2.17 17.38 -12.15
N GLY A 72 1.00 17.99 -12.22
CA GLY A 72 -0.23 17.24 -12.10
C GLY A 72 -1.38 18.02 -11.48
N PHE A 73 -2.41 17.31 -11.07
CA PHE A 73 -3.60 17.86 -10.42
C PHE A 73 -4.04 17.00 -9.23
N ALA A 74 -4.73 17.64 -8.27
CA ALA A 74 -5.15 17.03 -7.01
C ALA A 74 -6.63 16.65 -6.97
N ASP A 75 -7.40 17.09 -7.96
CA ASP A 75 -8.84 16.92 -8.08
C ASP A 75 -9.26 16.98 -9.56
N ALA A 76 -10.22 16.14 -9.95
CA ALA A 76 -10.76 16.10 -11.31
C ALA A 76 -11.39 17.43 -11.73
N SER A 77 -11.97 18.19 -10.80
CA SER A 77 -12.61 19.50 -11.08
C SER A 77 -11.62 20.53 -11.64
N ASN A 78 -10.33 20.39 -11.31
CA ASN A 78 -9.24 21.27 -11.76
C ASN A 78 -8.50 20.70 -13.00
N SER A 79 -9.10 19.75 -13.72
CA SER A 79 -8.52 19.12 -14.90
C SER A 79 -9.48 19.12 -16.08
N SER A 80 -9.01 18.73 -17.26
CA SER A 80 -9.87 18.57 -18.45
C SER A 80 -10.95 17.49 -18.30
N ALA A 81 -10.84 16.61 -17.30
CA ALA A 81 -11.89 15.64 -16.96
C ALA A 81 -13.22 16.33 -16.61
N SER A 82 -13.17 17.54 -16.01
CA SER A 82 -14.37 18.34 -15.75
C SER A 82 -15.13 18.77 -17.02
N LYS A 83 -14.43 18.74 -18.16
CA LYS A 83 -15.01 19.03 -19.50
C LYS A 83 -15.41 17.76 -20.25
N GLY A 84 -15.26 16.57 -19.63
CA GLY A 84 -15.58 15.28 -20.22
C GLY A 84 -14.44 14.57 -20.94
N GLU A 85 -13.18 15.02 -20.77
CA GLU A 85 -12.01 14.31 -21.32
C GLU A 85 -11.89 12.91 -20.71
N SER A 86 -11.66 11.92 -21.56
CA SER A 86 -11.50 10.53 -21.14
C SER A 86 -10.14 10.29 -20.46
N VAL A 87 -10.07 9.29 -19.56
CA VAL A 87 -8.80 8.84 -18.95
C VAL A 87 -7.79 8.44 -20.05
N ALA A 88 -8.28 7.84 -21.14
CA ALA A 88 -7.45 7.42 -22.26
C ALA A 88 -6.81 8.60 -23.00
N ASP A 89 -7.52 9.70 -23.17
CA ASP A 89 -6.98 10.90 -23.80
C ASP A 89 -6.08 11.67 -22.84
N THR A 90 -6.51 11.83 -21.59
CA THR A 90 -5.67 12.45 -20.54
C THR A 90 -4.29 11.79 -20.48
N ILE A 91 -4.21 10.45 -20.41
CA ILE A 91 -2.90 9.79 -20.27
C ILE A 91 -2.03 9.94 -21.54
N ARG A 92 -2.63 9.99 -22.73
CA ARG A 92 -1.87 10.25 -23.97
C ARG A 92 -1.26 11.65 -23.97
N VAL A 93 -2.03 12.65 -23.51
CA VAL A 93 -1.52 14.04 -23.35
C VAL A 93 -0.42 14.08 -22.29
N ILE A 94 -0.63 13.48 -21.11
CA ILE A 94 0.36 13.41 -20.03
C ILE A 94 1.63 12.70 -20.50
N SER A 95 1.54 11.67 -21.33
CA SER A 95 2.69 10.97 -21.91
C SER A 95 3.56 11.85 -22.80
N CYS A 96 3.03 13.00 -23.29
CA CYS A 96 3.83 13.99 -24.00
C CYS A 96 4.63 14.91 -23.07
N PHE A 97 4.33 14.96 -21.79
CA PHE A 97 4.88 15.95 -20.85
C PHE A 97 5.70 15.32 -19.71
N ALA A 98 5.51 14.03 -19.42
CA ALA A 98 6.12 13.34 -18.31
C ALA A 98 6.77 12.03 -18.72
N ASP A 99 7.67 11.53 -17.87
CA ASP A 99 8.36 10.25 -18.05
C ASP A 99 7.68 9.10 -17.30
N ILE A 100 6.86 9.40 -16.27
CA ILE A 100 6.14 8.43 -15.44
C ILE A 100 4.88 9.09 -14.88
N CYS A 101 3.82 8.32 -14.65
CA CYS A 101 2.55 8.82 -14.10
C CYS A 101 2.10 8.02 -12.88
N ALA A 102 1.84 8.69 -11.76
CA ALA A 102 1.09 8.14 -10.64
C ALA A 102 -0.38 8.58 -10.74
N MET A 103 -1.29 7.63 -10.96
CA MET A 103 -2.71 7.92 -11.16
C MET A 103 -3.56 7.37 -10.01
N ARG A 104 -4.41 8.23 -9.43
CA ARG A 104 -5.46 7.85 -8.49
C ARG A 104 -6.82 8.21 -9.04
N HIS A 105 -7.77 7.27 -9.03
CA HIS A 105 -9.07 7.46 -9.65
C HIS A 105 -10.20 6.84 -8.82
N PRO A 106 -11.41 7.48 -8.72
CA PRO A 106 -12.54 6.90 -7.98
C PRO A 106 -13.17 5.68 -8.67
N LYS A 107 -12.99 5.52 -10.00
CA LYS A 107 -13.52 4.37 -10.74
C LYS A 107 -12.49 3.25 -10.79
N GLU A 108 -12.94 2.05 -10.43
CA GLU A 108 -12.15 0.82 -10.52
C GLU A 108 -11.68 0.56 -11.95
N GLY A 109 -10.45 0.11 -12.11
CA GLY A 109 -9.83 -0.20 -13.42
C GLY A 109 -9.42 1.02 -14.26
N ALA A 110 -9.69 2.27 -13.84
CA ALA A 110 -9.30 3.44 -14.62
C ALA A 110 -7.79 3.56 -14.83
N PRO A 111 -6.90 3.29 -13.83
CA PRO A 111 -5.45 3.24 -14.07
C PRO A 111 -5.03 2.16 -15.06
N MET A 112 -5.74 1.03 -15.13
CA MET A 112 -5.48 -0.04 -16.11
C MET A 112 -5.81 0.43 -17.54
N VAL A 113 -6.93 1.16 -17.72
CA VAL A 113 -7.27 1.81 -18.98
C VAL A 113 -6.19 2.82 -19.37
N ALA A 114 -5.70 3.63 -18.42
CA ALA A 114 -4.59 4.56 -18.66
C ALA A 114 -3.34 3.80 -19.10
N ALA A 115 -2.92 2.76 -18.38
CA ALA A 115 -1.75 1.96 -18.71
C ALA A 115 -1.83 1.39 -20.14
N SER A 116 -3.00 0.90 -20.58
CA SER A 116 -3.19 0.36 -21.94
C SER A 116 -3.06 1.39 -23.07
N LYS A 117 -3.06 2.67 -22.75
CA LYS A 117 -3.01 3.79 -23.72
C LYS A 117 -1.78 4.69 -23.54
N SER A 118 -1.00 4.43 -22.51
CA SER A 118 0.18 5.22 -22.14
C SER A 118 1.41 4.80 -22.95
N SER A 119 2.28 5.76 -23.25
CA SER A 119 3.64 5.51 -23.72
C SER A 119 4.70 5.70 -22.64
N ILE A 120 4.28 5.91 -21.38
CA ILE A 120 5.13 6.02 -20.20
C ILE A 120 4.64 5.06 -19.10
N PRO A 121 5.47 4.67 -18.12
CA PRO A 121 5.04 3.88 -16.98
C PRO A 121 3.88 4.54 -16.23
N VAL A 122 2.88 3.76 -15.84
CA VAL A 122 1.75 4.19 -15.01
C VAL A 122 1.76 3.40 -13.71
N ILE A 123 1.58 4.11 -12.60
CA ILE A 123 1.44 3.54 -11.25
C ILE A 123 0.01 3.76 -10.79
N ASN A 124 -0.69 2.69 -10.42
CA ASN A 124 -1.97 2.77 -9.74
C ASN A 124 -1.76 3.25 -8.29
N ALA A 125 -2.10 4.50 -8.02
CA ALA A 125 -2.03 5.12 -6.69
C ALA A 125 -3.34 4.96 -5.88
N GLY A 126 -4.23 4.07 -6.34
CA GLY A 126 -5.52 3.73 -5.77
C GLY A 126 -6.68 3.91 -6.75
N ASP A 127 -7.52 2.89 -6.91
CA ASP A 127 -8.67 2.90 -7.81
C ASP A 127 -9.95 2.49 -7.08
N GLY A 128 -10.69 3.47 -6.64
CA GLY A 128 -12.00 3.28 -5.97
C GLY A 128 -11.92 2.37 -4.75
N GLY A 129 -12.79 1.37 -4.72
CA GLY A 129 -12.83 0.31 -3.68
C GLY A 129 -11.94 -0.88 -3.98
N HIS A 130 -11.34 -0.96 -5.16
CA HIS A 130 -10.68 -2.14 -5.71
C HIS A 130 -9.28 -2.35 -5.12
N GLN A 131 -8.30 -1.49 -5.43
CA GLN A 131 -6.91 -1.74 -5.03
C GLN A 131 -6.15 -0.47 -4.61
N HIS A 132 -5.08 -0.68 -3.83
CA HIS A 132 -4.08 0.33 -3.54
C HIS A 132 -2.68 -0.33 -3.51
N PRO A 133 -2.15 -0.71 -4.69
CA PRO A 133 -0.96 -1.57 -4.78
C PRO A 133 0.25 -1.01 -4.06
N THR A 134 0.47 0.31 -4.12
CA THR A 134 1.62 0.92 -3.43
C THR A 134 1.46 1.00 -1.92
N GLN A 135 0.25 0.87 -1.37
CA GLN A 135 0.05 0.65 0.06
C GLN A 135 0.48 -0.76 0.45
N THR A 136 0.15 -1.76 -0.37
CA THR A 136 0.60 -3.13 -0.14
C THR A 136 2.13 -3.24 -0.15
N LEU A 137 2.82 -2.57 -1.10
CA LEU A 137 4.28 -2.50 -1.09
C LEU A 137 4.83 -1.84 0.18
N THR A 138 4.17 -0.78 0.64
CA THR A 138 4.51 -0.10 1.90
C THR A 138 4.40 -1.06 3.09
N ASP A 139 3.32 -1.81 3.16
CA ASP A 139 3.04 -2.75 4.24
C ASP A 139 4.05 -3.90 4.24
N LEU A 140 4.32 -4.48 3.06
CA LEU A 140 5.31 -5.55 2.90
C LEU A 140 6.72 -5.09 3.27
N LEU A 141 7.17 -3.94 2.78
CA LEU A 141 8.48 -3.39 3.15
C LEU A 141 8.57 -3.12 4.65
N THR A 142 7.51 -2.61 5.26
CA THR A 142 7.45 -2.37 6.71
C THR A 142 7.61 -3.67 7.50
N ILE A 143 6.85 -4.71 7.14
CA ILE A 143 6.94 -6.03 7.77
C ILE A 143 8.36 -6.60 7.61
N ARG A 144 8.89 -6.59 6.38
CA ARG A 144 10.24 -7.08 6.09
C ARG A 144 11.32 -6.35 6.89
N SER A 145 11.23 -5.01 6.97
CA SER A 145 12.22 -4.19 7.67
C SER A 145 12.17 -4.35 9.19
N LEU A 146 11.00 -4.61 9.77
CA LEU A 146 10.81 -4.78 11.21
C LEU A 146 11.07 -6.21 11.68
N TYR A 147 10.74 -7.20 10.88
CA TYR A 147 10.80 -8.63 11.24
C TYR A 147 12.00 -9.35 10.62
N GLY A 148 12.60 -8.77 9.58
CA GLY A 148 13.75 -9.33 8.85
C GLY A 148 13.40 -10.22 7.66
N LYS A 149 12.12 -10.63 7.53
CA LYS A 149 11.63 -11.47 6.41
C LYS A 149 10.12 -11.35 6.24
N LEU A 150 9.60 -11.85 5.11
CA LEU A 150 8.18 -11.96 4.81
C LEU A 150 7.72 -13.42 4.94
N GLY A 151 7.64 -13.92 6.16
CA GLY A 151 7.20 -15.30 6.44
C GLY A 151 7.42 -15.69 7.89
N ASP A 152 6.81 -16.81 8.29
CA ASP A 152 6.91 -17.40 9.64
C ASP A 152 6.49 -16.44 10.77
N PHE A 153 5.35 -15.78 10.61
CA PHE A 153 4.77 -14.89 11.61
C PHE A 153 3.23 -14.99 11.68
N THR A 154 2.69 -14.51 12.77
CA THR A 154 1.24 -14.38 12.98
C THR A 154 0.84 -12.92 12.83
N ILE A 155 -0.11 -12.62 11.94
CA ILE A 155 -0.64 -11.29 11.71
C ILE A 155 -2.12 -11.21 12.08
N GLY A 156 -2.47 -10.33 13.01
CA GLY A 156 -3.84 -9.96 13.32
C GLY A 156 -4.30 -8.81 12.42
N LEU A 157 -5.41 -8.98 11.74
CA LEU A 157 -6.05 -7.95 10.94
C LEU A 157 -7.33 -7.53 11.67
N CYS A 158 -7.40 -6.29 12.15
CA CYS A 158 -8.43 -5.86 13.10
C CYS A 158 -9.24 -4.67 12.59
N GLY A 159 -10.57 -4.78 12.66
CA GLY A 159 -11.50 -3.70 12.36
C GLY A 159 -12.46 -3.99 11.21
N ASP A 160 -12.48 -3.13 10.19
CA ASP A 160 -13.30 -3.31 9.00
C ASP A 160 -12.60 -4.20 7.96
N LEU A 161 -12.84 -5.52 8.07
CA LEU A 161 -12.26 -6.50 7.15
C LEU A 161 -13.15 -6.74 5.92
N LYS A 162 -14.40 -6.29 5.96
CA LYS A 162 -15.37 -6.47 4.87
C LYS A 162 -15.09 -5.53 3.70
N PHE A 163 -14.82 -4.25 3.99
CA PHE A 163 -14.64 -3.20 2.97
C PHE A 163 -13.18 -2.75 2.87
N GLY A 164 -12.29 -3.32 3.67
CA GLY A 164 -10.89 -2.95 3.78
C GLY A 164 -10.04 -3.39 2.59
N ARG A 165 -10.07 -2.67 1.46
CA ARG A 165 -9.25 -3.00 0.28
C ARG A 165 -7.75 -3.20 0.57
N THR A 166 -7.18 -2.44 1.51
CA THR A 166 -5.78 -2.58 1.93
C THR A 166 -5.53 -3.92 2.61
N VAL A 167 -6.50 -4.38 3.42
CA VAL A 167 -6.49 -5.70 4.05
C VAL A 167 -6.52 -6.80 3.00
N HIS A 168 -7.46 -6.76 2.07
CA HIS A 168 -7.60 -7.78 1.01
C HIS A 168 -6.36 -7.87 0.14
N SER A 169 -5.81 -6.71 -0.26
CA SER A 169 -4.58 -6.65 -1.07
C SER A 169 -3.37 -7.17 -0.29
N LEU A 170 -3.25 -6.85 1.00
CA LEU A 170 -2.17 -7.34 1.86
C LEU A 170 -2.26 -8.86 2.06
N ILE A 171 -3.45 -9.39 2.38
CA ILE A 171 -3.66 -10.83 2.50
C ILE A 171 -3.22 -11.52 1.22
N ASN A 172 -3.72 -11.08 0.06
CA ASN A 172 -3.41 -11.69 -1.23
C ASN A 172 -1.89 -11.66 -1.51
N ALA A 173 -1.21 -10.56 -1.23
CA ALA A 173 0.23 -10.46 -1.40
C ALA A 173 0.99 -11.41 -0.45
N LEU A 174 0.58 -11.49 0.81
CA LEU A 174 1.21 -12.35 1.82
C LEU A 174 1.00 -13.85 1.56
N THR A 175 -0.05 -14.26 0.83
CA THR A 175 -0.23 -15.69 0.45
C THR A 175 0.87 -16.24 -0.46
N ARG A 176 1.77 -15.41 -0.94
CA ARG A 176 2.94 -15.79 -1.77
C ARG A 176 4.13 -16.21 -0.94
N TYR A 177 4.08 -15.99 0.37
CA TYR A 177 5.12 -16.31 1.34
C TYR A 177 4.66 -17.45 2.25
N THR A 178 5.61 -18.14 2.87
CA THR A 178 5.33 -19.34 3.68
C THR A 178 5.28 -19.04 5.17
N GLY A 179 4.60 -19.88 5.94
CA GLY A 179 4.59 -19.83 7.40
C GLY A 179 3.80 -18.66 8.00
N ILE A 180 2.89 -18.05 7.24
CA ILE A 180 2.06 -16.95 7.74
C ILE A 180 0.74 -17.51 8.26
N HIS A 181 0.39 -17.12 9.49
CA HIS A 181 -0.89 -17.39 10.11
C HIS A 181 -1.71 -16.11 10.24
N PHE A 182 -2.93 -16.10 9.68
CA PHE A 182 -3.82 -14.94 9.73
C PHE A 182 -4.80 -15.05 10.89
N ILE A 183 -5.00 -13.97 11.64
CA ILE A 183 -6.07 -13.85 12.64
C ILE A 183 -6.96 -12.68 12.23
N PHE A 184 -8.20 -12.97 11.86
CA PHE A 184 -9.21 -11.97 11.49
C PHE A 184 -10.01 -11.56 12.71
N ILE A 185 -9.86 -10.29 13.11
CA ILE A 185 -10.43 -9.73 14.33
C ILE A 185 -11.48 -8.71 13.93
N SER A 186 -12.74 -9.11 13.92
CA SER A 186 -13.84 -8.25 13.47
C SER A 186 -15.17 -8.62 14.11
N PRO A 187 -16.12 -7.65 14.23
CA PRO A 187 -17.50 -7.99 14.50
C PRO A 187 -18.08 -8.77 13.32
N LYS A 188 -19.12 -9.54 13.54
CA LYS A 188 -19.72 -10.40 12.51
C LYS A 188 -20.13 -9.67 11.24
N GLU A 189 -20.57 -8.42 11.37
CA GLU A 189 -21.03 -7.58 10.27
C GLU A 189 -19.89 -7.08 9.36
N LEU A 190 -18.66 -7.07 9.89
CA LEU A 190 -17.44 -6.58 9.21
C LEU A 190 -16.42 -7.70 8.99
N LYS A 191 -16.84 -8.97 9.05
CA LYS A 191 -15.97 -10.12 8.80
C LYS A 191 -15.36 -10.06 7.39
N VAL A 192 -14.23 -10.70 7.22
CA VAL A 192 -13.58 -10.87 5.93
C VAL A 192 -14.54 -11.57 4.95
N PRO A 193 -14.61 -11.15 3.66
CA PRO A 193 -15.47 -11.81 2.67
C PRO A 193 -15.08 -13.25 2.41
N ASP A 194 -16.07 -14.08 2.11
CA ASP A 194 -15.89 -15.52 1.91
C ASP A 194 -14.88 -15.86 0.80
N TYR A 195 -14.77 -15.04 -0.26
CA TYR A 195 -13.77 -15.27 -1.32
C TYR A 195 -12.31 -15.19 -0.83
N ILE A 196 -12.05 -14.48 0.27
CA ILE A 196 -10.71 -14.43 0.91
C ILE A 196 -10.44 -15.74 1.66
N THR A 197 -11.41 -16.21 2.45
CA THR A 197 -11.26 -17.49 3.18
C THR A 197 -11.18 -18.67 2.23
N GLU A 198 -12.00 -18.71 1.19
CA GLU A 198 -11.93 -19.73 0.12
C GLU A 198 -10.56 -19.72 -0.59
N MET A 199 -9.98 -18.55 -0.85
CA MET A 199 -8.63 -18.42 -1.42
C MET A 199 -7.58 -18.99 -0.46
N LEU A 200 -7.64 -18.67 0.83
CA LEU A 200 -6.71 -19.19 1.85
C LEU A 200 -6.84 -20.72 1.98
N ASP A 201 -8.05 -21.24 2.05
CA ASP A 201 -8.33 -22.69 2.09
C ASP A 201 -7.76 -23.40 0.86
N SER A 202 -7.95 -22.83 -0.33
CA SER A 202 -7.44 -23.39 -1.59
C SER A 202 -5.90 -23.48 -1.63
N LYS A 203 -5.22 -22.63 -0.86
CA LYS A 203 -3.75 -22.58 -0.74
C LYS A 203 -3.24 -23.32 0.51
N GLY A 204 -4.10 -23.88 1.35
CA GLY A 204 -3.74 -24.54 2.60
C GLY A 204 -3.13 -23.59 3.63
N ILE A 205 -3.48 -22.29 3.58
CA ILE A 205 -2.97 -21.28 4.51
C ILE A 205 -3.89 -21.20 5.73
N THR A 206 -3.31 -21.27 6.91
CA THR A 206 -4.07 -21.28 8.17
C THR A 206 -4.55 -19.89 8.57
N TYR A 207 -5.79 -19.83 9.03
CA TYR A 207 -6.38 -18.62 9.59
C TYR A 207 -7.38 -18.98 10.70
N GLU A 208 -7.74 -17.97 11.50
CA GLU A 208 -8.85 -18.03 12.46
C GLU A 208 -9.63 -16.72 12.46
N GLU A 209 -10.92 -16.78 12.80
CA GLU A 209 -11.81 -15.64 12.97
C GLU A 209 -12.15 -15.47 14.44
N VAL A 210 -11.93 -14.27 14.98
CA VAL A 210 -12.20 -13.95 16.39
C VAL A 210 -12.91 -12.60 16.50
N ILE A 211 -13.63 -12.39 17.62
CA ILE A 211 -14.31 -11.11 17.88
C ILE A 211 -13.51 -10.25 18.84
N LYS A 212 -12.84 -10.85 19.85
CA LYS A 212 -12.13 -10.10 20.88
C LYS A 212 -10.66 -9.98 20.56
N LEU A 213 -10.18 -8.74 20.46
CA LEU A 213 -8.77 -8.43 20.22
C LEU A 213 -7.88 -8.95 21.36
N GLU A 214 -8.33 -8.79 22.61
CA GLU A 214 -7.60 -9.16 23.81
C GLU A 214 -7.22 -10.65 23.85
N ASP A 215 -8.09 -11.54 23.32
CA ASP A 215 -7.88 -12.99 23.34
C ASP A 215 -6.68 -13.43 22.48
N VAL A 216 -6.25 -12.59 21.53
CA VAL A 216 -5.21 -12.93 20.54
C VAL A 216 -3.94 -12.09 20.66
N MET A 217 -3.97 -10.97 21.36
CA MET A 217 -2.82 -10.07 21.53
C MET A 217 -1.50 -10.79 21.92
N PRO A 218 -1.49 -11.78 22.82
CA PRO A 218 -0.25 -12.48 23.21
C PRO A 218 0.36 -13.34 22.09
N ARG A 219 -0.37 -13.61 21.00
CA ARG A 219 0.07 -14.49 19.90
C ARG A 219 0.57 -13.73 18.69
N LEU A 220 0.22 -12.44 18.57
CA LEU A 220 0.51 -11.64 17.38
C LEU A 220 1.99 -11.23 17.31
N ASP A 221 2.54 -11.26 16.10
CA ASP A 221 3.79 -10.62 15.73
C ASP A 221 3.52 -9.27 15.07
N PHE A 222 2.39 -9.18 14.35
CA PHE A 222 1.87 -7.93 13.78
C PHE A 222 0.40 -7.77 14.10
N LEU A 223 0.01 -6.53 14.42
CA LEU A 223 -1.38 -6.10 14.50
C LEU A 223 -1.62 -5.00 13.46
N TYR A 224 -2.40 -5.31 12.42
CA TYR A 224 -2.80 -4.36 11.39
C TYR A 224 -4.19 -3.82 11.73
N MET A 225 -4.23 -2.57 12.21
CA MET A 225 -5.47 -1.91 12.57
C MET A 225 -6.10 -1.21 11.38
N THR A 226 -7.42 -1.32 11.24
CA THR A 226 -8.20 -0.56 10.24
C THR A 226 -9.30 0.23 10.91
N ARG A 227 -9.57 1.42 10.40
CA ARG A 227 -10.73 2.20 10.82
C ARG A 227 -12.02 1.63 10.23
N VAL A 228 -13.13 1.79 10.93
CA VAL A 228 -14.45 1.56 10.37
C VAL A 228 -14.78 2.70 9.38
N GLN A 229 -15.07 2.37 8.12
CA GLN A 229 -15.21 3.36 7.04
C GLN A 229 -16.65 3.87 6.96
N LYS A 230 -16.95 5.07 7.53
CA LYS A 230 -18.30 5.67 7.52
C LYS A 230 -18.91 5.71 6.11
N GLU A 231 -18.11 6.01 5.12
CA GLU A 231 -18.49 6.14 3.71
C GLU A 231 -19.00 4.85 3.05
N ARG A 232 -18.90 3.71 3.75
CA ARG A 232 -19.34 2.38 3.26
C ARG A 232 -20.65 1.90 3.90
N PHE A 233 -21.18 2.63 4.87
CA PHE A 233 -22.43 2.27 5.55
C PHE A 233 -23.62 2.98 4.92
N PHE A 234 -24.67 2.20 4.61
CA PHE A 234 -25.96 2.75 4.19
C PHE A 234 -26.78 3.31 5.36
N ASN A 235 -26.55 2.77 6.58
CA ASN A 235 -27.23 3.15 7.81
C ASN A 235 -26.23 3.78 8.78
N GLU A 236 -26.51 5.01 9.22
CA GLU A 236 -25.66 5.73 10.18
C GLU A 236 -25.66 5.08 11.56
N GLU A 237 -26.77 4.42 11.96
CA GLU A 237 -26.86 3.72 13.26
C GLU A 237 -25.88 2.56 13.35
N ASP A 238 -25.72 1.78 12.28
CA ASP A 238 -24.75 0.69 12.20
C ASP A 238 -23.32 1.22 12.30
N TYR A 239 -23.02 2.32 11.63
CA TYR A 239 -21.70 2.96 11.76
C TYR A 239 -21.46 3.44 13.20
N ILE A 240 -22.41 4.11 13.85
CA ILE A 240 -22.29 4.60 15.23
C ILE A 240 -22.02 3.44 16.19
N ARG A 241 -22.69 2.30 16.01
CA ARG A 241 -22.53 1.10 16.81
C ARG A 241 -21.14 0.48 16.65
N LEU A 242 -20.58 0.47 15.43
CA LEU A 242 -19.37 -0.26 15.09
C LEU A 242 -18.09 0.59 15.11
N LYS A 243 -18.19 1.92 14.96
CA LYS A 243 -17.03 2.82 14.85
C LYS A 243 -16.04 2.76 16.01
N ASN A 244 -16.52 2.40 17.21
CA ASN A 244 -15.73 2.31 18.43
C ASN A 244 -15.58 0.86 18.93
N PHE A 245 -15.85 -0.13 18.07
CA PHE A 245 -15.85 -1.53 18.50
C PHE A 245 -14.44 -1.98 18.89
N TYR A 246 -13.43 -1.52 18.16
CA TYR A 246 -12.04 -1.75 18.51
C TYR A 246 -11.33 -0.40 18.76
N ILE A 247 -10.81 -0.24 19.95
CA ILE A 247 -9.89 0.83 20.30
C ILE A 247 -8.67 0.18 20.92
N LEU A 248 -7.53 0.28 20.25
CA LEU A 248 -6.25 -0.15 20.79
C LEU A 248 -5.77 0.89 21.80
N ASP A 249 -5.74 0.52 23.06
CA ASP A 249 -5.33 1.34 24.19
C ASP A 249 -4.12 0.72 24.92
N LYS A 250 -3.61 1.41 25.93
CA LYS A 250 -2.45 0.97 26.68
C LYS A 250 -2.70 -0.37 27.39
N ALA A 251 -3.90 -0.59 27.93
CA ALA A 251 -4.23 -1.84 28.62
C ALA A 251 -4.16 -3.05 27.71
N LYS A 252 -4.61 -2.93 26.45
CA LYS A 252 -4.48 -3.98 25.44
C LYS A 252 -3.02 -4.20 25.02
N MET A 253 -2.23 -3.11 24.96
CA MET A 253 -0.80 -3.21 24.67
C MET A 253 0.00 -3.97 25.72
N GLU A 254 -0.45 -3.99 26.98
CA GLU A 254 0.16 -4.78 28.05
C GLU A 254 0.02 -6.29 27.84
N LEU A 255 -0.99 -6.74 27.05
CA LEU A 255 -1.19 -8.14 26.70
C LEU A 255 -0.31 -8.60 25.53
N ALA A 256 0.26 -7.68 24.78
CA ALA A 256 1.01 -7.97 23.57
C ALA A 256 2.45 -8.42 23.85
N LYS A 257 3.02 -9.18 22.93
CA LYS A 257 4.46 -9.51 22.94
C LYS A 257 5.30 -8.23 22.94
N GLU A 258 6.47 -8.30 23.54
CA GLU A 258 7.46 -7.22 23.49
C GLU A 258 7.86 -6.84 22.06
N LYS A 259 7.95 -7.82 21.16
CA LYS A 259 8.31 -7.64 19.74
C LYS A 259 7.10 -7.71 18.79
N MET A 260 5.91 -7.37 19.24
CA MET A 260 4.78 -7.17 18.33
C MET A 260 4.86 -5.76 17.73
N TYR A 261 4.45 -5.61 16.45
CA TYR A 261 4.40 -4.30 15.79
C TYR A 261 2.98 -3.94 15.36
N ILE A 262 2.60 -2.67 15.54
CA ILE A 262 1.29 -2.14 15.15
C ILE A 262 1.43 -1.42 13.83
N LEU A 263 0.66 -1.83 12.83
CA LEU A 263 0.55 -1.23 11.51
C LEU A 263 -0.82 -0.59 11.34
N GLN A 264 -0.88 0.50 10.57
CA GLN A 264 -2.14 1.16 10.20
C GLN A 264 -1.90 2.03 8.96
N PRO A 265 -2.69 1.87 7.88
CA PRO A 265 -2.46 2.58 6.60
C PRO A 265 -2.75 4.09 6.65
N LEU A 266 -3.29 4.59 7.75
CA LEU A 266 -3.74 5.97 7.96
C LEU A 266 -4.82 6.45 6.94
N PRO A 267 -5.71 7.38 7.27
CA PRO A 267 -5.75 8.05 8.58
C PRO A 267 -6.32 7.14 9.68
N ARG A 268 -5.81 7.26 10.88
CA ARG A 268 -6.54 6.78 12.05
C ARG A 268 -7.56 7.84 12.49
N VAL A 269 -8.62 7.38 13.13
CA VAL A 269 -9.61 8.25 13.78
C VAL A 269 -9.56 8.02 15.28
N ASN A 270 -10.06 6.89 15.75
CA ASN A 270 -10.13 6.53 17.18
C ASN A 270 -9.77 5.07 17.46
N GLU A 271 -9.48 4.28 16.42
CA GLU A 271 -9.14 2.86 16.55
C GLU A 271 -7.78 2.60 17.22
N ILE A 272 -6.92 3.63 17.30
CA ILE A 272 -5.67 3.60 18.06
C ILE A 272 -5.62 4.85 18.91
N SER A 273 -5.53 4.67 20.24
CA SER A 273 -5.36 5.76 21.20
C SER A 273 -4.04 6.51 20.97
N VAL A 274 -4.05 7.83 21.08
CA VAL A 274 -2.86 8.67 20.92
C VAL A 274 -1.77 8.39 21.97
N GLU A 275 -2.12 7.82 23.11
CA GLU A 275 -1.17 7.44 24.17
C GLU A 275 -0.17 6.35 23.70
N ILE A 276 -0.50 5.61 22.60
CA ILE A 276 0.34 4.56 22.03
C ILE A 276 1.41 5.11 21.10
N ASP A 277 1.32 6.37 20.66
CA ASP A 277 2.24 6.95 19.68
C ASP A 277 3.72 6.88 20.07
N ASN A 278 4.00 6.86 21.35
CA ASN A 278 5.37 6.76 21.88
C ASN A 278 5.77 5.32 22.27
N ASP A 279 4.90 4.33 22.08
CA ASP A 279 5.26 2.93 22.28
C ASP A 279 6.20 2.47 21.14
N PRO A 280 7.35 1.85 21.45
CA PRO A 280 8.31 1.42 20.42
C PRO A 280 7.72 0.41 19.41
N ARG A 281 6.60 -0.22 19.74
CA ARG A 281 5.86 -1.14 18.87
C ARG A 281 4.92 -0.42 17.89
N ALA A 282 4.66 0.88 18.09
CA ALA A 282 3.81 1.70 17.21
C ALA A 282 4.55 2.03 15.92
N ALA A 283 4.40 1.19 14.90
CA ALA A 283 5.15 1.29 13.65
C ALA A 283 4.45 2.11 12.55
N TYR A 284 3.22 2.56 12.74
CA TYR A 284 2.40 3.17 11.67
C TYR A 284 2.95 4.50 11.13
N PHE A 285 3.72 5.28 11.88
CA PHE A 285 4.41 6.46 11.33
C PHE A 285 5.71 6.06 10.62
N LYS A 286 6.43 5.06 11.12
CA LYS A 286 7.57 4.47 10.42
C LYS A 286 7.14 3.81 9.10
N GLN A 287 5.96 3.17 9.07
CA GLN A 287 5.31 2.66 7.87
C GLN A 287 5.13 3.75 6.79
N VAL A 288 4.75 4.99 7.16
CA VAL A 288 4.69 6.11 6.21
C VAL A 288 6.05 6.41 5.59
N GLN A 289 7.12 6.32 6.38
CA GLN A 289 8.49 6.54 5.91
C GLN A 289 8.94 5.43 4.96
N TYR A 290 8.66 4.17 5.29
CA TYR A 290 8.91 3.04 4.37
C TYR A 290 8.11 3.18 3.07
N GLY A 291 6.91 3.77 3.14
CA GLY A 291 6.13 4.13 1.97
C GLY A 291 6.83 5.11 1.04
N LEU A 292 7.62 6.04 1.58
CA LEU A 292 8.45 6.93 0.75
C LEU A 292 9.56 6.14 0.04
N TYR A 293 10.31 5.33 0.79
CA TYR A 293 11.44 4.57 0.23
C TYR A 293 11.02 3.59 -0.84
N VAL A 294 9.93 2.83 -0.62
CA VAL A 294 9.44 1.89 -1.63
C VAL A 294 8.91 2.58 -2.88
N ARG A 295 8.35 3.80 -2.76
CA ARG A 295 7.94 4.59 -3.93
C ARG A 295 9.13 5.14 -4.70
N MET A 296 10.22 5.54 -4.02
CA MET A 296 11.47 5.92 -4.68
C MET A 296 12.05 4.73 -5.46
N ALA A 297 12.15 3.56 -4.82
CA ALA A 297 12.61 2.33 -5.48
C ALA A 297 11.72 1.96 -6.68
N LEU A 298 10.39 2.02 -6.53
CA LEU A 298 9.44 1.73 -7.62
C LEU A 298 9.60 2.68 -8.81
N ILE A 299 9.81 3.98 -8.56
CA ILE A 299 10.05 4.97 -9.62
C ILE A 299 11.31 4.60 -10.39
N LEU A 300 12.42 4.31 -9.70
CA LEU A 300 13.69 3.92 -10.32
C LEU A 300 13.54 2.64 -11.13
N THR A 301 12.86 1.62 -10.59
CA THR A 301 12.62 0.34 -11.29
C THR A 301 11.79 0.54 -12.57
N LEU A 302 10.72 1.31 -12.51
CA LEU A 302 9.84 1.55 -13.67
C LEU A 302 10.47 2.46 -14.72
N LEU A 303 11.42 3.31 -14.34
CA LEU A 303 12.20 4.14 -15.26
C LEU A 303 13.48 3.44 -15.76
N ASP A 304 13.74 2.20 -15.34
CA ASP A 304 14.96 1.45 -15.66
C ASP A 304 16.24 2.19 -15.23
N MET A 305 16.21 2.76 -14.01
CA MET A 305 17.28 3.60 -13.45
C MET A 305 17.88 3.03 -12.16
N THR A 306 17.69 1.75 -11.88
CA THR A 306 18.40 1.00 -10.84
C THR A 306 19.80 0.63 -11.32
N ASP A 307 20.77 0.56 -10.43
CA ASP A 307 22.16 0.25 -10.81
C ASP A 307 22.28 -1.16 -11.41
N ALA A 308 23.19 -1.33 -12.37
CA ALA A 308 23.34 -2.55 -13.20
C ALA A 308 23.55 -3.86 -12.41
N HIS A 309 24.07 -3.80 -11.19
CA HIS A 309 24.22 -4.97 -10.31
C HIS A 309 22.90 -5.53 -9.81
N MET A 310 21.86 -4.70 -9.71
CA MET A 310 20.49 -5.10 -9.35
C MET A 310 19.65 -5.50 -10.56
N ASN A 311 19.98 -4.96 -11.75
CA ASN A 311 19.30 -5.31 -13.02
C ASN A 311 19.67 -6.68 -13.57
N GLU A 312 20.83 -7.28 -13.19
CA GLU A 312 21.19 -8.63 -13.67
C GLU A 312 20.21 -9.72 -13.22
N GLY A 313 19.57 -9.56 -12.06
CA GLY A 313 18.48 -10.42 -11.59
C GLY A 313 17.17 -10.20 -12.37
N LEU A 314 16.86 -8.94 -12.68
CA LEU A 314 15.64 -8.51 -13.38
C LEU A 314 15.68 -8.78 -14.90
N LEU A 315 16.86 -8.66 -15.54
CA LEU A 315 17.06 -8.84 -16.99
C LEU A 315 17.24 -10.30 -17.41
N ARG A 316 17.55 -11.23 -16.51
CA ARG A 316 17.76 -12.65 -16.83
C ARG A 316 16.47 -13.46 -17.05
N LYS A 317 15.28 -12.85 -16.96
CA LYS A 317 13.98 -13.55 -17.05
C LYS A 317 13.07 -13.06 -18.17
N PHE A 318 13.61 -12.40 -19.23
CA PHE A 318 12.87 -12.03 -20.45
C PHE A 318 13.47 -12.64 -21.70
#